data_2badf0f383c7e0089338b571d37c2c5d
#
_entry.id   2badf0f383c7e0089338b571d37c2c5d
#
_cell.length_a   1.000
_cell.length_b   1.000
_cell.length_c   1.000
_cell.angle_alpha   90.00
_cell.angle_beta   90.00
_cell.angle_gamma   90.00
#
_symmetry.space_group_name_H-M   'P 1'
#
loop_
_entity.id
_entity.type
_entity.pdbx_description
1 polymer ?
#
loop_
_entity_poly.entity_id
_entity_poly.type
_entity_poly.pdbx_seq_one_letter_code
_entity_poly.pdbx_strand_id
1 'polypeptide(L)'
;LSSSSAASDVYKRQDLQSGETKWQKQAQAPLLSIRGTASPIIYEGLIFTSFSNGRLAAVRAVDGIQLWEKPISRLKGSTELEKLMDGDSNAITINEEVFVANYNGSLTRFNIRSGDKVFSVDHSTSKPILFNKGKILSINTDEEIIGFNATNGTETWRSQKFKNRGLTNLILNDDKIYFGDFEGYIHELDADTGIITGLTKTNLKSISQVAVFSDKLFAQDIEGSIVGFNLK
;
A
#
# COMPACT_ATOMS: atom_id res chain seq x y z
N LEU A 1 18.71 -1.99 5.31
CA LEU A 1 18.24 -2.82 4.21
C LEU A 1 18.29 -2.02 2.93
N SER A 2 19.17 -2.36 2.02
CA SER A 2 19.16 -1.76 0.70
C SER A 2 18.06 -2.38 -0.15
N SER A 3 17.41 -1.54 -0.93
CA SER A 3 16.27 -1.84 -1.77
C SER A 3 16.47 -3.05 -2.67
N SER A 4 15.41 -3.85 -2.84
CA SER A 4 15.30 -4.83 -3.90
C SER A 4 15.23 -4.13 -5.26
N SER A 5 15.86 -4.71 -6.28
CA SER A 5 15.58 -4.30 -7.65
C SER A 5 14.23 -4.85 -8.09
N ALA A 6 13.37 -3.97 -8.56
CA ALA A 6 11.96 -4.17 -8.87
C ALA A 6 11.65 -5.05 -10.10
N ALA A 7 12.55 -5.86 -10.60
CA ALA A 7 12.35 -6.60 -11.86
C ALA A 7 12.29 -8.12 -11.70
N SER A 8 12.42 -8.62 -10.49
CA SER A 8 12.30 -10.04 -10.19
C SER A 8 11.85 -10.17 -8.74
N ASP A 9 10.98 -11.12 -8.44
CA ASP A 9 10.57 -11.48 -7.08
C ASP A 9 11.76 -12.01 -6.27
N VAL A 10 12.85 -11.21 -6.24
CA VAL A 10 14.10 -11.51 -5.53
C VAL A 10 14.28 -10.54 -4.40
N TYR A 11 14.33 -11.08 -3.19
CA TYR A 11 14.65 -10.34 -1.98
C TYR A 11 16.03 -10.73 -1.51
N LYS A 12 16.85 -9.74 -1.18
CA LYS A 12 18.20 -9.95 -0.66
C LYS A 12 18.45 -9.04 0.54
N ARG A 13 19.19 -9.55 1.50
CA ARG A 13 19.77 -8.77 2.57
C ARG A 13 21.25 -8.56 2.29
N GLN A 14 21.68 -7.32 2.33
CA GLN A 14 23.06 -6.94 2.16
C GLN A 14 23.55 -6.19 3.38
N ASP A 15 24.82 -6.28 3.63
CA ASP A 15 25.52 -5.42 4.58
C ASP A 15 25.60 -4.00 4.02
N LEU A 16 25.26 -3.00 4.80
CA LEU A 16 25.22 -1.61 4.31
C LEU A 16 26.60 -1.01 4.05
N GLN A 17 27.63 -1.49 4.76
CA GLN A 17 28.98 -0.95 4.63
C GLN A 17 29.76 -1.65 3.53
N SER A 18 29.72 -2.99 3.50
CA SER A 18 30.49 -3.81 2.54
C SER A 18 29.75 -4.12 1.25
N GLY A 19 28.41 -4.01 1.24
CA GLY A 19 27.58 -4.46 0.12
C GLY A 19 27.47 -5.99 0.00
N GLU A 20 28.10 -6.75 0.90
CA GLU A 20 28.09 -8.20 0.88
C GLU A 20 26.66 -8.76 1.03
N THR A 21 26.28 -9.69 0.17
CA THR A 21 24.98 -10.36 0.28
C THR A 21 25.01 -11.38 1.41
N LYS A 22 24.23 -11.16 2.47
CA LYS A 22 24.09 -12.09 3.60
C LYS A 22 23.18 -13.26 3.25
N TRP A 23 22.08 -12.99 2.53
CA TRP A 23 21.20 -14.01 1.98
C TRP A 23 20.35 -13.44 0.83
N GLN A 24 19.82 -14.33 0.01
CA GLN A 24 18.93 -14.01 -1.10
C GLN A 24 17.83 -15.05 -1.22
N LYS A 25 16.62 -14.61 -1.53
CA LYS A 25 15.42 -15.43 -1.78
C LYS A 25 14.79 -15.00 -3.09
N GLN A 26 14.32 -15.99 -3.84
CA GLN A 26 13.58 -15.79 -5.08
C GLN A 26 12.22 -16.48 -4.97
N ALA A 27 11.14 -15.75 -5.24
CA ALA A 27 9.82 -16.34 -5.40
C ALA A 27 9.63 -16.84 -6.82
N GLN A 28 8.69 -17.77 -7.00
CA GLN A 28 8.24 -18.17 -8.34
C GLN A 28 7.46 -17.00 -8.96
N ALA A 29 8.05 -16.40 -10.00
CA ALA A 29 7.36 -15.37 -10.77
C ALA A 29 6.22 -16.01 -11.59
N PRO A 30 5.03 -15.37 -11.66
CA PRO A 30 3.97 -15.79 -12.56
C PRO A 30 4.41 -15.57 -14.02
N LEU A 31 3.76 -16.28 -14.95
CA LEU A 31 4.03 -16.15 -16.40
C LEU A 31 3.70 -14.73 -16.90
N LEU A 32 2.73 -14.07 -16.26
CA LEU A 32 2.33 -12.70 -16.51
C LEU A 32 2.25 -11.97 -15.17
N SER A 33 2.87 -10.81 -15.05
CA SER A 33 2.73 -9.90 -13.89
C SER A 33 2.50 -8.48 -14.38
N ILE A 34 1.67 -7.75 -13.67
CA ILE A 34 1.60 -6.30 -13.78
C ILE A 34 2.82 -5.79 -13.01
N ARG A 35 3.60 -4.88 -13.59
CA ARG A 35 4.84 -4.38 -12.95
C ARG A 35 4.53 -3.54 -11.73
N GLY A 36 4.29 -4.17 -10.60
CA GLY A 36 4.20 -3.53 -9.32
C GLY A 36 5.16 -4.20 -8.35
N THR A 37 5.81 -3.42 -7.51
CA THR A 37 6.72 -3.92 -6.49
C THR A 37 6.41 -3.25 -5.18
N ALA A 38 5.76 -3.99 -4.29
CA ALA A 38 5.65 -3.59 -2.91
C ALA A 38 7.03 -3.60 -2.24
N SER A 39 7.35 -2.56 -1.50
CA SER A 39 8.54 -2.56 -0.66
C SER A 39 8.35 -3.51 0.52
N PRO A 40 9.35 -4.35 0.84
CA PRO A 40 9.27 -5.18 2.02
C PRO A 40 9.24 -4.32 3.29
N ILE A 41 8.49 -4.75 4.28
CA ILE A 41 8.45 -4.12 5.60
C ILE A 41 9.13 -5.00 6.65
N ILE A 42 9.70 -4.36 7.66
CA ILE A 42 10.38 -5.04 8.76
C ILE A 42 9.63 -4.76 10.05
N TYR A 43 9.35 -5.83 10.79
CA TYR A 43 8.74 -5.75 12.10
C TYR A 43 9.27 -6.87 12.99
N GLU A 44 9.82 -6.54 14.17
CA GLU A 44 10.34 -7.49 15.17
C GLU A 44 11.26 -8.59 14.60
N GLY A 45 12.18 -8.21 13.70
CA GLY A 45 13.12 -9.16 13.09
C GLY A 45 12.53 -10.06 12.00
N LEU A 46 11.29 -9.82 11.61
CA LEU A 46 10.64 -10.43 10.46
C LEU A 46 10.58 -9.45 9.30
N ILE A 47 10.64 -9.97 8.09
CA ILE A 47 10.42 -9.25 6.85
C ILE A 47 9.14 -9.78 6.24
N PHE A 48 8.19 -8.88 5.97
CA PHE A 48 6.98 -9.20 5.22
C PHE A 48 7.11 -8.65 3.81
N THR A 49 6.80 -9.48 2.85
CA THR A 49 6.93 -9.13 1.44
C THR A 49 5.78 -9.72 0.62
N SER A 50 5.18 -8.89 -0.20
CA SER A 50 4.17 -9.30 -1.17
C SER A 50 4.87 -9.63 -2.49
N PHE A 51 4.46 -10.70 -3.13
CA PHE A 51 4.96 -11.13 -4.42
C PHE A 51 3.94 -10.87 -5.53
N SER A 52 4.43 -10.77 -6.76
CA SER A 52 3.61 -10.59 -7.96
C SER A 52 2.64 -11.76 -8.21
N ASN A 53 2.83 -12.90 -7.55
CA ASN A 53 1.90 -14.03 -7.57
C ASN A 53 0.73 -13.89 -6.58
N GLY A 54 0.54 -12.72 -5.96
CA GLY A 54 -0.54 -12.45 -5.01
C GLY A 54 -0.36 -13.14 -3.65
N ARG A 55 0.88 -13.47 -3.25
CA ARG A 55 1.19 -14.12 -1.97
C ARG A 55 1.98 -13.17 -1.07
N LEU A 56 1.77 -13.31 0.23
CA LEU A 56 2.53 -12.65 1.29
C LEU A 56 3.40 -13.69 1.97
N ALA A 57 4.69 -13.38 2.14
CA ALA A 57 5.60 -14.20 2.92
C ALA A 57 6.14 -13.47 4.14
N ALA A 58 6.35 -14.22 5.21
CA ALA A 58 7.13 -13.81 6.36
C ALA A 58 8.47 -14.53 6.36
N VAL A 59 9.53 -13.74 6.40
CA VAL A 59 10.91 -14.22 6.33
C VAL A 59 11.67 -13.69 7.54
N ARG A 60 12.45 -14.56 8.19
CA ARG A 60 13.31 -14.12 9.29
C ARG A 60 14.46 -13.27 8.78
N ALA A 61 14.57 -12.05 9.30
CA ALA A 61 15.51 -11.06 8.76
C ALA A 61 16.98 -11.47 8.88
N VAL A 62 17.35 -12.25 9.92
CA VAL A 62 18.75 -12.58 10.20
C VAL A 62 19.36 -13.56 9.18
N ASP A 63 18.61 -14.54 8.72
CA ASP A 63 19.10 -15.66 7.90
C ASP A 63 18.25 -15.95 6.65
N GLY A 64 17.15 -15.23 6.46
CA GLY A 64 16.29 -15.42 5.28
C GLY A 64 15.43 -16.69 5.33
N ILE A 65 15.28 -17.33 6.49
CA ILE A 65 14.39 -18.50 6.59
C ILE A 65 12.95 -18.04 6.47
N GLN A 66 12.23 -18.60 5.51
CA GLN A 66 10.81 -18.38 5.32
C GLN A 66 10.02 -19.11 6.41
N LEU A 67 9.27 -18.36 7.21
CA LEU A 67 8.45 -18.91 8.29
C LEU A 67 7.10 -19.38 7.75
N TRP A 68 6.49 -18.57 6.92
CA TRP A 68 5.24 -18.91 6.24
C TRP A 68 5.10 -18.11 4.94
N GLU A 69 4.22 -18.59 4.05
CA GLU A 69 3.80 -17.92 2.84
C GLU A 69 2.34 -18.26 2.59
N LYS A 70 1.50 -17.24 2.40
CA LYS A 70 0.05 -17.38 2.30
C LYS A 70 -0.51 -16.57 1.13
N PRO A 71 -1.56 -17.05 0.45
CA PRO A 71 -2.25 -16.26 -0.55
C PRO A 71 -2.99 -15.09 0.12
N ILE A 72 -2.79 -13.87 -0.39
CA ILE A 72 -3.50 -12.67 0.05
C ILE A 72 -4.97 -12.82 -0.33
N SER A 73 -5.23 -13.16 -1.58
CA SER A 73 -6.58 -13.30 -2.13
C SER A 73 -6.79 -14.69 -2.74
N ARG A 74 -8.04 -15.05 -2.97
CA ARG A 74 -8.36 -16.17 -3.84
C ARG A 74 -8.27 -15.71 -5.30
N LEU A 75 -7.70 -16.56 -6.16
CA LEU A 75 -7.69 -16.34 -7.60
C LEU A 75 -9.14 -16.21 -8.08
N LYS A 76 -9.45 -15.10 -8.75
CA LYS A 76 -10.75 -14.87 -9.39
C LYS A 76 -10.56 -14.94 -10.91
N GLY A 77 -11.55 -15.52 -11.60
CA GLY A 77 -11.56 -15.61 -13.05
C GLY A 77 -11.14 -16.94 -13.63
N SER A 78 -11.43 -17.13 -14.91
CA SER A 78 -11.20 -18.35 -15.69
C SER A 78 -9.97 -18.23 -16.59
N THR A 79 -9.63 -17.01 -17.01
CA THR A 79 -8.51 -16.72 -17.91
C THR A 79 -7.27 -16.29 -17.12
N GLU A 80 -6.09 -16.41 -17.72
CA GLU A 80 -4.83 -15.96 -17.11
C GLU A 80 -4.82 -14.43 -16.87
N LEU A 81 -5.48 -13.66 -17.71
CA LEU A 81 -5.63 -12.21 -17.54
C LEU A 81 -6.54 -11.86 -16.34
N GLU A 82 -7.63 -12.58 -16.14
CA GLU A 82 -8.51 -12.40 -14.98
C GLU A 82 -7.86 -12.82 -13.67
N LYS A 83 -6.90 -13.75 -13.73
CA LYS A 83 -6.12 -14.21 -12.57
C LYS A 83 -4.93 -13.30 -12.24
N LEU A 84 -4.66 -12.26 -13.06
CA LEU A 84 -3.60 -11.32 -12.76
C LEU A 84 -3.90 -10.63 -11.43
N MET A 85 -3.07 -10.92 -10.46
CA MET A 85 -3.03 -10.23 -9.17
C MET A 85 -1.64 -9.67 -9.00
N ASP A 86 -1.53 -8.47 -8.46
CA ASP A 86 -0.24 -7.88 -8.17
C ASP A 86 -0.17 -7.39 -6.72
N GLY A 87 0.97 -7.61 -6.10
CA GLY A 87 1.23 -7.23 -4.71
C GLY A 87 1.71 -5.78 -4.57
N ASP A 88 1.13 -4.85 -5.30
CA ASP A 88 1.59 -3.47 -5.40
C ASP A 88 1.42 -2.65 -4.12
N SER A 89 0.42 -2.97 -3.31
CA SER A 89 0.22 -2.29 -2.03
C SER A 89 1.22 -2.77 -1.00
N ASN A 90 1.93 -1.82 -0.39
CA ASN A 90 2.79 -2.13 0.74
C ASN A 90 1.98 -2.71 1.89
N ALA A 91 2.47 -3.80 2.46
CA ALA A 91 1.92 -4.30 3.71
C ALA A 91 2.16 -3.29 4.85
N ILE A 92 1.31 -3.31 5.86
CA ILE A 92 1.52 -2.55 7.11
C ILE A 92 1.37 -3.50 8.30
N THR A 93 2.14 -3.27 9.36
CA THR A 93 2.10 -4.07 10.59
C THR A 93 1.58 -3.24 11.75
N ILE A 94 0.67 -3.81 12.53
CA ILE A 94 0.05 -3.17 13.69
C ILE A 94 -0.22 -4.26 14.73
N ASN A 95 0.36 -4.16 15.92
CA ASN A 95 0.06 -5.04 17.05
C ASN A 95 0.05 -6.54 16.71
N GLU A 96 1.15 -7.10 16.25
CA GLU A 96 1.28 -8.53 15.87
C GLU A 96 0.38 -8.97 14.68
N GLU A 97 -0.15 -8.03 13.92
CA GLU A 97 -0.97 -8.27 12.75
C GLU A 97 -0.34 -7.62 11.52
N VAL A 98 -0.47 -8.26 10.37
CA VAL A 98 -0.08 -7.69 9.08
C VAL A 98 -1.30 -7.53 8.19
N PHE A 99 -1.46 -6.33 7.67
CA PHE A 99 -2.50 -5.98 6.70
C PHE A 99 -1.86 -5.81 5.33
N VAL A 100 -2.49 -6.36 4.34
CA VAL A 100 -2.04 -6.26 2.95
C VAL A 100 -3.24 -6.22 2.02
N ALA A 101 -3.11 -5.47 0.95
CA ALA A 101 -4.09 -5.46 -0.14
C ALA A 101 -3.37 -5.71 -1.46
N ASN A 102 -4.10 -6.10 -2.49
CA ASN A 102 -3.54 -6.31 -3.81
C ASN A 102 -4.52 -5.93 -4.92
N TYR A 103 -3.96 -5.67 -6.10
CA TYR A 103 -4.75 -5.43 -7.29
C TYR A 103 -5.55 -6.70 -7.64
N ASN A 104 -6.79 -6.50 -8.10
CA ASN A 104 -7.75 -7.55 -8.45
C ASN A 104 -7.98 -8.58 -7.33
N GLY A 105 -7.90 -8.14 -6.08
CA GLY A 105 -7.89 -9.05 -4.94
C GLY A 105 -8.67 -8.56 -3.72
N SER A 106 -8.01 -8.62 -2.58
CA SER A 106 -8.64 -8.42 -1.28
C SER A 106 -7.75 -7.60 -0.35
N LEU A 107 -8.37 -6.87 0.58
CA LEU A 107 -7.72 -6.44 1.81
C LEU A 107 -7.78 -7.60 2.80
N THR A 108 -6.62 -8.04 3.26
CA THR A 108 -6.50 -9.21 4.13
C THR A 108 -5.65 -8.89 5.34
N ARG A 109 -6.10 -9.38 6.51
CA ARG A 109 -5.38 -9.35 7.77
C ARG A 109 -4.90 -10.73 8.14
N PHE A 110 -3.61 -10.84 8.49
CA PHE A 110 -2.98 -12.08 8.97
C PHE A 110 -2.38 -11.88 10.36
N ASN A 111 -2.36 -12.95 11.14
CA ASN A 111 -1.51 -13.00 12.33
C ASN A 111 -0.04 -13.10 11.90
N ILE A 112 0.82 -12.26 12.46
CA ILE A 112 2.25 -12.19 12.11
C ILE A 112 2.98 -13.51 12.35
N ARG A 113 2.68 -14.21 13.46
CA ARG A 113 3.44 -15.40 13.86
C ARG A 113 3.01 -16.65 13.12
N SER A 114 1.71 -16.89 13.02
CA SER A 114 1.17 -18.12 12.42
C SER A 114 0.91 -18.00 10.93
N GLY A 115 0.76 -16.78 10.40
CA GLY A 115 0.30 -16.54 9.04
C GLY A 115 -1.17 -16.91 8.84
N ASP A 116 -1.94 -17.09 9.93
CA ASP A 116 -3.35 -17.37 9.82
C ASP A 116 -4.13 -16.15 9.40
N LYS A 117 -5.04 -16.35 8.46
CA LYS A 117 -5.91 -15.29 7.96
C LYS A 117 -7.00 -14.98 8.98
N VAL A 118 -7.03 -13.74 9.47
CA VAL A 118 -8.05 -13.26 10.40
C VAL A 118 -9.32 -12.85 9.66
N PHE A 119 -9.16 -12.05 8.62
CA PHE A 119 -10.24 -11.74 7.68
C PHE A 119 -9.68 -11.47 6.27
N SER A 120 -10.57 -11.51 5.29
CA SER A 120 -10.30 -11.09 3.92
C SER A 120 -11.57 -10.52 3.33
N VAL A 121 -11.53 -9.28 2.84
CA VAL A 121 -12.65 -8.58 2.21
C VAL A 121 -12.29 -8.19 0.80
N ASP A 122 -13.25 -8.27 -0.12
CA ASP A 122 -13.05 -7.88 -1.51
C ASP A 122 -12.68 -6.40 -1.59
N HIS A 123 -11.49 -6.12 -2.08
CA HIS A 123 -10.97 -4.77 -2.24
C HIS A 123 -9.76 -4.77 -3.16
N SER A 124 -9.93 -4.24 -4.35
CA SER A 124 -8.87 -4.13 -5.34
C SER A 124 -8.17 -2.78 -5.24
N THR A 125 -6.87 -2.78 -4.99
CA THR A 125 -6.06 -1.57 -4.96
C THR A 125 -4.63 -1.83 -5.40
N SER A 126 -4.03 -0.87 -6.10
CA SER A 126 -2.60 -0.79 -6.37
C SER A 126 -1.91 0.28 -5.53
N LYS A 127 -2.66 0.98 -4.66
CA LYS A 127 -2.15 2.07 -3.84
C LYS A 127 -1.87 1.60 -2.41
N PRO A 128 -0.90 2.24 -1.71
CA PRO A 128 -0.64 1.95 -0.30
C PRO A 128 -1.89 2.12 0.57
N ILE A 129 -2.04 1.22 1.52
CA ILE A 129 -3.04 1.33 2.58
C ILE A 129 -2.45 2.08 3.77
N LEU A 130 -3.31 2.77 4.53
CA LEU A 130 -2.93 3.50 5.73
C LEU A 130 -3.69 2.96 6.95
N PHE A 131 -3.13 3.17 8.14
CA PHE A 131 -3.83 2.90 9.39
C PHE A 131 -4.06 4.18 10.16
N ASN A 132 -5.29 4.35 10.64
CA ASN A 132 -5.65 5.43 11.55
C ASN A 132 -6.68 4.95 12.59
N LYS A 133 -6.33 5.03 13.88
CA LYS A 133 -7.26 4.80 15.02
C LYS A 133 -8.19 3.59 14.86
N GLY A 134 -7.62 2.43 14.50
CA GLY A 134 -8.39 1.20 14.33
C GLY A 134 -9.11 1.06 12.98
N LYS A 135 -8.80 1.91 12.01
CA LYS A 135 -9.28 1.82 10.63
C LYS A 135 -8.13 1.63 9.65
N ILE A 136 -8.38 0.87 8.60
CA ILE A 136 -7.54 0.81 7.40
C ILE A 136 -8.20 1.71 6.36
N LEU A 137 -7.42 2.66 5.82
CA LEU A 137 -7.85 3.59 4.78
C LEU A 137 -7.21 3.19 3.48
N SER A 138 -7.99 3.15 2.41
CA SER A 138 -7.51 2.74 1.09
C SER A 138 -8.28 3.41 -0.03
N ILE A 139 -7.63 3.54 -1.19
CA ILE A 139 -8.27 3.89 -2.47
C ILE A 139 -8.41 2.61 -3.27
N ASN A 140 -9.63 2.32 -3.76
CA ASN A 140 -9.83 1.18 -4.66
C ASN A 140 -9.52 1.56 -6.13
N THR A 141 -9.62 0.57 -7.03
CA THR A 141 -9.40 0.77 -8.47
C THR A 141 -10.43 1.68 -9.15
N ASP A 142 -11.58 1.90 -8.53
CA ASP A 142 -12.61 2.86 -8.99
C ASP A 142 -12.40 4.28 -8.44
N GLU A 143 -11.27 4.49 -7.73
CA GLU A 143 -10.93 5.75 -7.05
C GLU A 143 -11.93 6.15 -5.96
N GLU A 144 -12.56 5.17 -5.34
CA GLU A 144 -13.33 5.38 -4.11
C GLU A 144 -12.38 5.28 -2.91
N ILE A 145 -12.53 6.17 -1.96
CA ILE A 145 -11.78 6.15 -0.71
C ILE A 145 -12.64 5.45 0.34
N ILE A 146 -12.08 4.46 1.00
CA ILE A 146 -12.84 3.58 1.90
C ILE A 146 -12.09 3.43 3.22
N GLY A 147 -12.83 3.56 4.32
CA GLY A 147 -12.37 3.19 5.65
C GLY A 147 -12.92 1.83 6.05
N PHE A 148 -12.04 0.91 6.48
CA PHE A 148 -12.40 -0.42 6.99
C PHE A 148 -12.06 -0.52 8.47
N ASN A 149 -12.91 -1.15 9.25
CA ASN A 149 -12.59 -1.52 10.62
C ASN A 149 -11.42 -2.52 10.63
N ALA A 150 -10.31 -2.19 11.28
CA ALA A 150 -9.12 -3.02 11.30
C ALA A 150 -9.30 -4.36 12.05
N THR A 151 -10.33 -4.47 12.91
CA THR A 151 -10.56 -5.69 13.68
C THR A 151 -11.25 -6.77 12.85
N ASN A 152 -12.25 -6.40 12.05
CA ASN A 152 -13.13 -7.36 11.37
C ASN A 152 -13.28 -7.14 9.84
N GLY A 153 -12.66 -6.08 9.31
CA GLY A 153 -12.71 -5.78 7.87
C GLY A 153 -14.02 -5.17 7.38
N THR A 154 -14.98 -4.83 8.25
CA THR A 154 -16.23 -4.21 7.81
C THR A 154 -15.96 -2.77 7.35
N GLU A 155 -16.63 -2.35 6.29
CA GLU A 155 -16.60 -0.97 5.84
C GLU A 155 -17.24 -0.04 6.88
N THR A 156 -16.56 1.04 7.23
CA THR A 156 -17.04 2.05 8.17
C THR A 156 -17.57 3.28 7.48
N TRP A 157 -16.93 3.66 6.37
CA TRP A 157 -17.36 4.74 5.50
C TRP A 157 -16.79 4.58 4.08
N ARG A 158 -17.42 5.24 3.11
CA ARG A 158 -17.01 5.27 1.71
C ARG A 158 -17.25 6.63 1.10
N SER A 159 -16.28 7.15 0.36
CA SER A 159 -16.41 8.34 -0.46
C SER A 159 -16.26 8.00 -1.95
N GLN A 160 -17.32 8.21 -2.72
CA GLN A 160 -17.37 7.96 -4.17
C GLN A 160 -17.19 9.24 -5.00
N LYS A 161 -16.80 10.35 -4.35
CA LYS A 161 -16.76 11.68 -4.96
C LYS A 161 -15.57 11.91 -5.89
N PHE A 162 -14.61 11.00 -5.92
CA PHE A 162 -13.33 11.19 -6.57
C PHE A 162 -13.11 10.30 -7.79
N LYS A 163 -14.16 9.65 -8.26
CA LYS A 163 -14.09 8.74 -9.41
C LYS A 163 -13.54 9.42 -10.64
N ASN A 164 -12.59 8.76 -11.32
CA ASN A 164 -11.90 9.24 -12.54
C ASN A 164 -11.13 10.56 -12.33
N ARG A 165 -10.59 10.81 -11.13
CA ARG A 165 -9.81 12.02 -10.86
C ARG A 165 -8.29 11.78 -10.84
N GLY A 166 -7.82 10.57 -11.07
CA GLY A 166 -6.40 10.24 -11.08
C GLY A 166 -5.72 10.57 -9.75
N LEU A 167 -6.26 10.02 -8.67
CA LEU A 167 -5.82 10.33 -7.32
C LEU A 167 -4.37 9.92 -7.08
N THR A 168 -3.63 10.69 -6.32
CA THR A 168 -2.33 10.28 -5.76
C THR A 168 -2.52 9.26 -4.63
N ASN A 169 -1.44 8.82 -4.00
CA ASN A 169 -1.52 8.08 -2.76
C ASN A 169 -2.12 8.95 -1.64
N LEU A 170 -2.78 8.32 -0.69
CA LEU A 170 -3.23 9.01 0.53
C LEU A 170 -2.03 9.28 1.43
N ILE A 171 -2.01 10.45 2.05
CA ILE A 171 -1.08 10.83 3.10
C ILE A 171 -1.87 11.14 4.35
N LEU A 172 -1.54 10.47 5.45
CA LEU A 172 -2.13 10.74 6.75
C LEU A 172 -1.27 11.73 7.52
N ASN A 173 -1.90 12.77 8.05
CA ASN A 173 -1.30 13.69 9.02
C ASN A 173 -2.33 13.97 10.10
N ASP A 174 -2.02 13.60 11.34
CA ASP A 174 -2.96 13.59 12.46
C ASP A 174 -4.26 12.83 12.10
N ASP A 175 -5.40 13.48 12.13
CA ASP A 175 -6.71 12.90 11.83
C ASP A 175 -7.21 13.25 10.42
N LYS A 176 -6.34 13.75 9.55
CA LYS A 176 -6.69 14.16 8.20
C LYS A 176 -5.92 13.35 7.16
N ILE A 177 -6.57 13.03 6.06
CA ILE A 177 -5.96 12.46 4.88
C ILE A 177 -5.90 13.50 3.77
N TYR A 178 -4.74 13.57 3.12
CA TYR A 178 -4.46 14.47 2.01
C TYR A 178 -4.13 13.66 0.77
N PHE A 179 -4.57 14.12 -0.38
CA PHE A 179 -4.21 13.58 -1.69
C PHE A 179 -4.41 14.62 -2.78
N GLY A 180 -3.72 14.45 -3.88
CA GLY A 180 -3.86 15.28 -5.08
C GLY A 180 -4.64 14.59 -6.18
N ASP A 181 -5.05 15.35 -7.19
CA ASP A 181 -5.71 14.83 -8.36
C ASP A 181 -5.10 15.38 -9.69
N PHE A 182 -5.55 14.84 -10.83
CA PHE A 182 -5.03 15.22 -12.13
C PHE A 182 -5.42 16.65 -12.57
N GLU A 183 -6.42 17.26 -11.93
CA GLU A 183 -6.80 18.65 -12.20
C GLU A 183 -6.00 19.66 -11.35
N GLY A 184 -5.07 19.19 -10.51
CA GLY A 184 -4.23 20.05 -9.69
C GLY A 184 -4.91 20.53 -8.40
N TYR A 185 -5.86 19.77 -7.87
CA TYR A 185 -6.44 20.03 -6.56
C TYR A 185 -5.78 19.13 -5.50
N ILE A 186 -5.60 19.69 -4.31
CA ILE A 186 -5.32 18.97 -3.09
C ILE A 186 -6.63 18.87 -2.30
N HIS A 187 -6.99 17.65 -1.94
CA HIS A 187 -8.15 17.32 -1.15
C HIS A 187 -7.74 17.01 0.29
N GLU A 188 -8.58 17.40 1.23
CA GLU A 188 -8.45 17.09 2.65
C GLU A 188 -9.74 16.44 3.13
N LEU A 189 -9.64 15.28 3.77
CA LEU A 189 -10.75 14.57 4.39
C LEU A 189 -10.43 14.27 5.85
N ASP A 190 -11.46 14.25 6.67
CA ASP A 190 -11.39 13.66 8.00
C ASP A 190 -11.19 12.14 7.87
N ALA A 191 -10.16 11.60 8.50
CA ALA A 191 -9.76 10.20 8.34
C ALA A 191 -10.73 9.22 9.04
N ASP A 192 -11.49 9.70 10.01
CA ASP A 192 -12.45 8.89 10.78
C ASP A 192 -13.78 8.71 10.06
N THR A 193 -14.22 9.73 9.35
CA THR A 193 -15.56 9.81 8.73
C THR A 193 -15.58 9.86 7.22
N GLY A 194 -14.44 10.16 6.57
CA GLY A 194 -14.36 10.37 5.13
C GLY A 194 -15.03 11.66 4.63
N ILE A 195 -15.39 12.57 5.54
CA ILE A 195 -16.01 13.86 5.21
C ILE A 195 -14.91 14.79 4.65
N ILE A 196 -15.20 15.47 3.53
CA ILE A 196 -14.31 16.48 2.95
C ILE A 196 -14.26 17.69 3.89
N THR A 197 -13.07 18.05 4.36
CA THR A 197 -12.80 19.17 5.24
C THR A 197 -12.07 20.31 4.56
N GLY A 198 -11.43 20.04 3.41
CA GLY A 198 -10.72 21.05 2.66
C GLY A 198 -10.54 20.71 1.19
N LEU A 199 -10.39 21.77 0.38
CA LEU A 199 -10.07 21.69 -1.04
C LEU A 199 -9.20 22.89 -1.40
N THR A 200 -8.02 22.63 -1.96
CA THR A 200 -7.08 23.66 -2.36
C THR A 200 -6.73 23.51 -3.83
N LYS A 201 -7.05 24.52 -4.66
CA LYS A 201 -6.57 24.58 -6.03
C LYS A 201 -5.12 25.04 -6.02
N THR A 202 -4.25 24.28 -6.68
CA THR A 202 -2.85 24.65 -6.89
C THR A 202 -2.65 25.24 -8.28
N ASN A 203 -1.46 25.78 -8.53
CA ASN A 203 -1.04 26.16 -9.89
C ASN A 203 -0.37 25.00 -10.63
N LEU A 204 -0.31 23.83 -10.01
CA LEU A 204 0.20 22.60 -10.61
C LEU A 204 -0.81 22.08 -11.65
N LYS A 205 -0.30 21.35 -12.65
CA LYS A 205 -1.16 20.73 -13.67
C LYS A 205 -1.80 19.45 -13.08
N SER A 206 -1.17 18.32 -13.28
CA SER A 206 -1.62 17.04 -12.73
C SER A 206 -0.74 16.68 -11.55
N ILE A 207 -1.29 16.59 -10.35
CA ILE A 207 -0.51 16.21 -9.17
C ILE A 207 -0.15 14.73 -9.26
N SER A 208 1.13 14.44 -9.21
CA SER A 208 1.68 13.07 -9.24
C SER A 208 2.00 12.53 -7.86
N GLN A 209 2.33 13.42 -6.92
CA GLN A 209 2.71 13.04 -5.57
C GLN A 209 2.36 14.14 -4.57
N VAL A 210 2.00 13.71 -3.36
CA VAL A 210 1.81 14.56 -2.18
C VAL A 210 2.65 13.99 -1.05
N ALA A 211 3.25 14.84 -0.24
CA ALA A 211 4.02 14.47 0.94
C ALA A 211 3.79 15.48 2.07
N VAL A 212 3.86 15.03 3.30
CA VAL A 212 3.84 15.90 4.49
C VAL A 212 5.17 15.80 5.20
N PHE A 213 5.73 16.93 5.55
CA PHE A 213 6.93 17.03 6.35
C PHE A 213 6.79 18.17 7.36
N SER A 214 6.87 17.83 8.65
CA SER A 214 6.57 18.76 9.75
C SER A 214 5.15 19.34 9.62
N ASP A 215 5.01 20.65 9.60
CA ASP A 215 3.77 21.41 9.47
C ASP A 215 3.43 21.80 8.02
N LYS A 216 4.10 21.17 7.03
CA LYS A 216 3.94 21.52 5.61
C LYS A 216 3.53 20.33 4.77
N LEU A 217 2.62 20.60 3.85
CA LEU A 217 2.25 19.71 2.77
C LEU A 217 2.93 20.17 1.49
N PHE A 218 3.57 19.25 0.78
CA PHE A 218 4.19 19.46 -0.52
C PHE A 218 3.44 18.67 -1.56
N ALA A 219 3.22 19.29 -2.71
CA ALA A 219 2.67 18.61 -3.88
C ALA A 219 3.61 18.80 -5.06
N GLN A 220 3.79 17.74 -5.85
CA GLN A 220 4.57 17.71 -7.07
C GLN A 220 3.66 17.33 -8.24
N ASP A 221 3.83 17.97 -9.38
CA ASP A 221 3.14 17.60 -10.63
C ASP A 221 3.97 16.66 -11.51
N ILE A 222 3.35 16.23 -12.61
CA ILE A 222 4.00 15.35 -13.60
C ILE A 222 5.16 16.02 -14.35
N GLU A 223 5.29 17.35 -14.30
CA GLU A 223 6.38 18.12 -14.92
C GLU A 223 7.54 18.37 -13.94
N GLY A 224 7.39 17.94 -12.68
CA GLY A 224 8.40 18.10 -11.62
C GLY A 224 8.29 19.42 -10.85
N SER A 225 7.29 20.26 -11.11
CA SER A 225 7.04 21.48 -10.33
C SER A 225 6.58 21.13 -8.93
N ILE A 226 7.08 21.84 -7.92
CA ILE A 226 6.75 21.59 -6.52
C ILE A 226 6.17 22.86 -5.88
N VAL A 227 5.11 22.70 -5.09
CA VAL A 227 4.54 23.74 -4.24
C VAL A 227 4.41 23.25 -2.80
N GLY A 228 4.53 24.15 -1.84
CA GLY A 228 4.39 23.86 -0.41
C GLY A 228 3.29 24.71 0.21
N PHE A 229 2.54 24.12 1.13
CA PHE A 229 1.45 24.74 1.90
C PHE A 229 1.68 24.50 3.38
N ASN A 230 1.37 25.50 4.21
CA ASN A 230 1.35 25.29 5.66
C ASN A 230 0.07 24.54 6.03
N LEU A 231 0.21 23.47 6.78
CA LEU A 231 -0.91 22.80 7.44
C LEU A 231 -1.34 23.63 8.66
N LYS A 232 -2.63 23.73 8.87
CA LYS A 232 -3.21 24.47 10.01
C LYS A 232 -3.58 23.52 11.14
#